data_44cf560e1fde48ff573f2387bfe5a563
#
_entry.id   44cf560e1fde48ff573f2387bfe5a563
#
_cell.length_a   1.000
_cell.length_b   1.000
_cell.length_c   1.000
_cell.angle_alpha   90.00
_cell.angle_beta   90.00
_cell.angle_gamma   90.00
#
_symmetry.space_group_name_H-M   'P 1'
#
loop_
_entity.id
_entity.type
_entity.pdbx_description
1 polymer ?
#
loop_
_entity_poly.entity_id
_entity_poly.type
_entity_poly.pdbx_seq_one_letter_code
_entity_poly.pdbx_strand_id
1 'polypeptide(L)'
;MSQSGPSNSELAASGSVPIDPEVVDAVQARPNPANIAALVEDVAGPVEAPLERSGGELVTESPAGSVAVDNGQVMMEGPTGNSVGVSVGSESSKSAVVDGAEVRLGALPDTDVVTRPTESGVQIATVLKSDAAPAEVGYAMDLPPAAQLVEHEDGSVAITVPSSTLEPTPESAALLETKVEAVVNALDSGSMSESQAEAALAAVKPVELTVVETQETIATIEQPWAFDATGQAIPTSYELNGNVLTQTVHTTSDTAYPVIADPSWWWWAGTAAACAWSVGSLFSAFGLTAKFARAAKILNRMPKLKAAVANLGGLRSTLSAMANFARKFGKVSAGTRARLAAVGKFGLDQVLGVLGIGACINLVQEMRR
;
A
#
# COMPACT_ATOMS: atom_id res chain seq x y z
N MET A 1 21.15 11.36 4.34
CA MET A 1 19.70 11.64 4.32
C MET A 1 19.21 11.14 2.98
N SER A 2 18.74 9.90 2.91
CA SER A 2 18.11 9.40 1.69
C SER A 2 16.78 10.13 1.52
N GLN A 3 16.68 10.95 0.49
CA GLN A 3 15.40 11.47 0.05
C GLN A 3 14.68 10.29 -0.60
N SER A 4 13.57 9.85 -0.02
CA SER A 4 12.63 8.98 -0.72
C SER A 4 12.09 9.76 -1.93
N GLY A 5 12.04 9.13 -3.09
CA GLY A 5 11.41 9.69 -4.29
C GLY A 5 9.92 9.99 -4.07
N PRO A 6 9.26 10.64 -5.03
CA PRO A 6 7.83 10.91 -4.97
C PRO A 6 7.06 9.59 -4.92
N SER A 7 5.94 9.57 -4.18
CA SER A 7 5.03 8.42 -4.22
C SER A 7 4.28 8.35 -5.55
N ASN A 8 3.83 7.17 -5.94
CA ASN A 8 3.06 6.99 -7.19
C ASN A 8 1.79 7.84 -7.23
N SER A 9 1.10 7.95 -6.10
CA SER A 9 -0.08 8.82 -6.01
C SER A 9 0.25 10.30 -6.19
N GLU A 10 1.46 10.74 -5.80
CA GLU A 10 1.93 12.09 -6.10
C GLU A 10 2.28 12.25 -7.58
N LEU A 11 2.89 11.24 -8.20
CA LEU A 11 3.17 11.23 -9.64
C LEU A 11 1.88 11.22 -10.46
N ALA A 12 0.93 10.34 -10.15
CA ALA A 12 -0.36 10.25 -10.85
C ALA A 12 -1.18 11.55 -10.74
N ALA A 13 -1.06 12.29 -9.63
CA ALA A 13 -1.72 13.57 -9.44
C ALA A 13 -0.93 14.76 -9.99
N SER A 14 0.32 14.57 -10.41
CA SER A 14 1.18 15.65 -10.92
C SER A 14 0.90 15.93 -12.39
N GLY A 15 0.74 17.19 -12.72
CA GLY A 15 0.68 17.62 -14.13
C GLY A 15 2.04 17.64 -14.83
N SER A 16 3.14 17.65 -14.08
CA SER A 16 4.51 17.59 -14.58
C SER A 16 5.51 17.21 -13.50
N VAL A 17 6.62 16.63 -13.94
CA VAL A 17 7.80 16.31 -13.11
C VAL A 17 9.04 16.94 -13.73
N PRO A 18 10.05 17.32 -12.95
CA PRO A 18 11.33 17.73 -13.51
C PRO A 18 12.05 16.50 -14.08
N ILE A 19 12.48 16.58 -15.35
CA ILE A 19 13.36 15.57 -15.96
C ILE A 19 14.62 16.30 -16.44
N ASP A 20 15.80 15.73 -16.16
CA ASP A 20 17.06 16.30 -16.58
C ASP A 20 17.25 16.14 -18.12
N PRO A 21 17.33 17.22 -18.89
CA PRO A 21 17.51 17.14 -20.33
C PRO A 21 18.79 16.37 -20.74
N GLU A 22 19.84 16.40 -19.94
CA GLU A 22 21.09 15.66 -20.22
C GLU A 22 20.87 14.14 -20.16
N VAL A 23 20.00 13.68 -19.26
CA VAL A 23 19.60 12.26 -19.15
C VAL A 23 18.76 11.85 -20.37
N VAL A 24 17.82 12.70 -20.80
CA VAL A 24 17.02 12.48 -22.01
C VAL A 24 17.91 12.40 -23.24
N ASP A 25 18.82 13.35 -23.42
CA ASP A 25 19.77 13.40 -24.54
C ASP A 25 20.67 12.15 -24.56
N ALA A 26 21.12 11.67 -23.39
CA ALA A 26 21.91 10.46 -23.27
C ALA A 26 21.14 9.20 -23.72
N VAL A 27 19.87 9.08 -23.38
CA VAL A 27 18.99 7.99 -23.82
C VAL A 27 18.78 8.04 -25.34
N GLN A 28 18.47 9.22 -25.89
CA GLN A 28 18.26 9.41 -27.34
C GLN A 28 19.52 9.12 -28.16
N ALA A 29 20.68 9.58 -27.67
CA ALA A 29 21.94 9.37 -28.35
C ALA A 29 22.39 7.90 -28.31
N ARG A 30 22.21 7.23 -27.18
CA ARG A 30 22.63 5.84 -26.98
C ARG A 30 21.82 5.15 -25.88
N PRO A 31 20.70 4.50 -26.23
CA PRO A 31 19.97 3.69 -25.26
C PRO A 31 20.85 2.52 -24.78
N ASN A 32 21.15 2.54 -23.51
CA ASN A 32 21.85 1.46 -22.79
C ASN A 32 21.25 1.31 -21.38
N PRO A 33 21.50 0.20 -20.67
CA PRO A 33 20.86 -0.03 -19.39
C PRO A 33 21.08 1.09 -18.37
N ALA A 34 22.27 1.70 -18.32
CA ALA A 34 22.57 2.74 -17.34
C ALA A 34 21.77 4.05 -17.64
N ASN A 35 21.71 4.46 -18.92
CA ASN A 35 20.95 5.67 -19.28
C ASN A 35 19.44 5.46 -19.07
N ILE A 36 18.92 4.27 -19.37
CA ILE A 36 17.49 3.94 -19.15
C ILE A 36 17.16 3.90 -17.64
N ALA A 37 18.04 3.30 -16.83
CA ALA A 37 17.86 3.31 -15.37
C ALA A 37 17.86 4.74 -14.81
N ALA A 38 18.82 5.58 -15.24
CA ALA A 38 18.94 6.97 -14.82
C ALA A 38 17.69 7.79 -15.20
N LEU A 39 17.12 7.59 -16.39
CA LEU A 39 15.90 8.27 -16.82
C LEU A 39 14.70 7.92 -15.93
N VAL A 40 14.55 6.64 -15.57
CA VAL A 40 13.46 6.20 -14.68
C VAL A 40 13.70 6.69 -13.25
N GLU A 41 14.97 6.72 -12.79
CA GLU A 41 15.33 7.25 -11.47
C GLU A 41 15.03 8.76 -11.35
N ASP A 42 15.27 9.51 -12.41
CA ASP A 42 15.01 10.96 -12.43
C ASP A 42 13.52 11.28 -12.20
N VAL A 43 12.62 10.44 -12.72
CA VAL A 43 11.17 10.57 -12.52
C VAL A 43 10.71 9.99 -11.19
N ALA A 44 11.12 8.77 -10.90
CA ALA A 44 10.56 7.96 -9.81
C ALA A 44 11.46 7.90 -8.54
N GLY A 45 12.60 8.59 -8.56
CA GLY A 45 13.57 8.58 -7.46
C GLY A 45 14.45 7.32 -7.44
N PRO A 46 15.35 7.19 -6.45
CA PRO A 46 16.27 6.06 -6.34
C PRO A 46 15.56 4.74 -6.01
N VAL A 47 16.19 3.60 -6.34
CA VAL A 47 15.70 2.27 -5.95
C VAL A 47 15.73 2.15 -4.43
N GLU A 48 14.60 1.81 -3.82
CA GLU A 48 14.45 1.73 -2.37
C GLU A 48 14.96 0.40 -1.79
N ALA A 49 14.74 -0.70 -2.52
CA ALA A 49 15.09 -2.06 -2.12
C ALA A 49 15.85 -2.77 -3.26
N PRO A 50 17.16 -2.53 -3.40
CA PRO A 50 17.91 -2.98 -4.56
C PRO A 50 17.94 -4.52 -4.68
N LEU A 51 17.84 -4.98 -5.93
CA LEU A 51 17.99 -6.41 -6.28
C LEU A 51 19.42 -6.86 -6.05
N GLU A 52 19.57 -7.99 -5.41
CA GLU A 52 20.85 -8.67 -5.23
C GLU A 52 20.83 -10.04 -5.92
N ARG A 53 21.98 -10.51 -6.40
CA ARG A 53 22.07 -11.82 -7.01
C ARG A 53 22.26 -12.91 -5.94
N SER A 54 21.31 -13.82 -5.86
CA SER A 54 21.33 -14.96 -4.94
C SER A 54 21.01 -16.24 -5.71
N GLY A 55 21.93 -17.22 -5.70
CA GLY A 55 21.68 -18.53 -6.34
C GLY A 55 21.47 -18.49 -7.86
N GLY A 56 21.72 -17.35 -8.52
CA GLY A 56 21.46 -17.14 -9.95
C GLY A 56 20.26 -16.26 -10.26
N GLU A 57 19.36 -16.08 -9.31
CA GLU A 57 18.20 -15.22 -9.39
C GLU A 57 18.50 -13.81 -8.83
N LEU A 58 17.72 -12.83 -9.27
CA LEU A 58 17.74 -11.49 -8.71
C LEU A 58 16.64 -11.40 -7.65
N VAL A 59 17.02 -11.13 -6.41
CA VAL A 59 16.07 -11.11 -5.29
C VAL A 59 16.27 -9.90 -4.40
N THR A 60 15.22 -9.47 -3.76
CA THR A 60 15.28 -8.57 -2.61
C THR A 60 14.29 -9.03 -1.55
N GLU A 61 14.65 -8.82 -0.29
CA GLU A 61 13.79 -9.12 0.84
C GLU A 61 13.49 -7.84 1.62
N SER A 62 12.26 -7.71 2.07
CA SER A 62 11.80 -6.61 2.92
C SER A 62 10.88 -7.16 4.01
N PRO A 63 10.58 -6.41 5.06
CA PRO A 63 9.54 -6.80 6.01
C PRO A 63 8.15 -6.98 5.40
N ALA A 64 7.92 -6.46 4.21
CA ALA A 64 6.68 -6.60 3.45
C ALA A 64 6.58 -7.93 2.70
N GLY A 65 7.72 -8.59 2.46
CA GLY A 65 7.81 -9.80 1.66
C GLY A 65 9.07 -9.82 0.80
N SER A 66 9.09 -10.67 -0.21
CA SER A 66 10.20 -10.80 -1.15
C SER A 66 9.77 -10.48 -2.58
N VAL A 67 10.72 -9.99 -3.37
CA VAL A 67 10.59 -9.84 -4.82
C VAL A 67 11.71 -10.64 -5.46
N ALA A 68 11.35 -11.55 -6.36
CA ALA A 68 12.29 -12.27 -7.20
C ALA A 68 12.07 -11.87 -8.67
N VAL A 69 13.16 -11.71 -9.42
CA VAL A 69 13.10 -11.33 -10.83
C VAL A 69 13.93 -12.32 -11.63
N ASP A 70 13.30 -13.00 -12.56
CA ASP A 70 13.94 -13.91 -13.51
C ASP A 70 13.45 -13.64 -14.93
N ASN A 71 14.36 -13.20 -15.81
CA ASN A 71 14.10 -12.96 -17.23
C ASN A 71 12.82 -12.17 -17.54
N GLY A 72 12.51 -11.16 -16.70
CA GLY A 72 11.35 -10.30 -16.85
C GLY A 72 10.05 -10.84 -16.26
N GLN A 73 10.09 -12.00 -15.65
CA GLN A 73 9.07 -12.44 -14.74
C GLN A 73 9.41 -11.90 -13.34
N VAL A 74 8.48 -11.18 -12.77
CA VAL A 74 8.57 -10.65 -11.41
C VAL A 74 7.65 -11.47 -10.54
N MET A 75 8.18 -12.09 -9.51
CA MET A 75 7.39 -12.80 -8.50
C MET A 75 7.46 -12.02 -7.18
N MET A 76 6.32 -11.69 -6.65
CA MET A 76 6.18 -11.06 -5.34
C MET A 76 5.56 -12.06 -4.38
N GLU A 77 6.17 -12.28 -3.23
CA GLU A 77 5.64 -13.12 -2.16
C GLU A 77 5.46 -12.28 -0.89
N GLY A 78 4.24 -12.25 -0.38
CA GLY A 78 3.91 -11.54 0.85
C GLY A 78 4.16 -12.35 2.11
N PRO A 79 4.11 -11.71 3.27
CA PRO A 79 4.39 -12.35 4.57
C PRO A 79 3.36 -13.43 4.94
N THR A 80 2.21 -13.48 4.27
CA THR A 80 1.17 -14.52 4.45
C THR A 80 1.35 -15.72 3.52
N GLY A 81 2.40 -15.72 2.68
CA GLY A 81 2.67 -16.79 1.72
C GLY A 81 1.83 -16.71 0.44
N ASN A 82 1.02 -15.67 0.26
CA ASN A 82 0.39 -15.41 -1.03
C ASN A 82 1.44 -14.87 -2.00
N SER A 83 1.39 -15.28 -3.26
CA SER A 83 2.30 -14.81 -4.30
C SER A 83 1.53 -14.25 -5.48
N VAL A 84 2.09 -13.23 -6.11
CA VAL A 84 1.60 -12.63 -7.37
C VAL A 84 2.76 -12.55 -8.33
N GLY A 85 2.61 -13.18 -9.49
CA GLY A 85 3.55 -13.07 -10.60
C GLY A 85 3.11 -11.99 -11.59
N VAL A 86 4.09 -11.29 -12.18
CA VAL A 86 3.84 -10.33 -13.26
C VAL A 86 4.89 -10.51 -14.33
N SER A 87 4.48 -10.53 -15.58
CA SER A 87 5.38 -10.54 -16.72
C SER A 87 4.98 -9.50 -17.77
N VAL A 88 5.97 -8.88 -18.39
CA VAL A 88 5.79 -7.89 -19.44
C VAL A 88 6.82 -8.08 -20.55
N GLY A 89 6.38 -8.06 -21.79
CA GLY A 89 7.23 -8.19 -22.96
C GLY A 89 7.84 -9.58 -23.15
N SER A 90 8.97 -9.67 -23.88
CA SER A 90 9.61 -10.92 -24.24
C SER A 90 10.62 -11.36 -23.18
N GLU A 91 10.56 -12.62 -22.76
CA GLU A 91 11.57 -13.28 -21.89
C GLU A 91 12.96 -13.37 -22.53
N SER A 92 13.05 -13.29 -23.85
CA SER A 92 14.32 -13.38 -24.59
C SER A 92 15.10 -12.06 -24.66
N SER A 93 14.61 -10.97 -24.08
CA SER A 93 15.29 -9.68 -24.04
C SER A 93 16.54 -9.75 -23.13
N LYS A 94 17.59 -9.01 -23.49
CA LYS A 94 18.79 -8.96 -22.66
C LYS A 94 18.55 -8.09 -21.43
N SER A 95 18.76 -8.67 -20.27
CA SER A 95 18.68 -7.95 -19.01
C SER A 95 20.06 -7.56 -18.45
N ALA A 96 20.09 -6.46 -17.70
CA ALA A 96 21.22 -6.02 -16.91
C ALA A 96 20.72 -5.45 -15.58
N VAL A 97 21.51 -5.62 -14.52
CA VAL A 97 21.23 -4.95 -13.23
C VAL A 97 22.04 -3.67 -13.16
N VAL A 98 21.35 -2.57 -12.92
CA VAL A 98 21.94 -1.23 -12.76
C VAL A 98 21.36 -0.62 -11.48
N ASP A 99 22.23 -0.28 -10.56
CA ASP A 99 21.88 0.36 -9.27
C ASP A 99 20.72 -0.35 -8.52
N GLY A 100 20.67 -1.69 -8.64
CA GLY A 100 19.66 -2.53 -7.98
C GLY A 100 18.32 -2.66 -8.74
N ALA A 101 18.20 -2.08 -9.93
CA ALA A 101 17.08 -2.31 -10.84
C ALA A 101 17.45 -3.30 -11.94
N GLU A 102 16.51 -4.13 -12.40
CA GLU A 102 16.66 -4.88 -13.64
C GLU A 102 16.25 -3.99 -14.83
N VAL A 103 17.11 -3.85 -15.82
CA VAL A 103 16.83 -3.13 -17.07
C VAL A 103 16.84 -4.11 -18.23
N ARG A 104 15.73 -4.19 -18.96
CA ARG A 104 15.58 -5.02 -20.17
C ARG A 104 15.41 -4.15 -21.40
N LEU A 105 16.43 -4.15 -22.26
CA LEU A 105 16.37 -3.40 -23.51
C LEU A 105 15.59 -4.17 -24.57
N GLY A 106 14.66 -3.48 -25.25
CA GLY A 106 13.85 -4.07 -26.32
C GLY A 106 12.92 -5.18 -25.83
N ALA A 107 12.40 -5.08 -24.62
CA ALA A 107 11.43 -6.02 -24.05
C ALA A 107 10.14 -6.09 -24.90
N LEU A 108 9.75 -4.96 -25.51
CA LEU A 108 8.72 -4.82 -26.53
C LEU A 108 9.32 -4.04 -27.71
N PRO A 109 8.68 -4.02 -28.90
CA PRO A 109 9.13 -3.20 -30.00
C PRO A 109 9.30 -1.74 -29.55
N ASP A 110 10.49 -1.20 -29.77
CA ASP A 110 10.88 0.18 -29.40
C ASP A 110 10.58 0.59 -27.95
N THR A 111 10.55 -0.40 -27.02
CA THR A 111 10.22 -0.20 -25.61
C THR A 111 11.19 -0.99 -24.73
N ASP A 112 11.71 -0.29 -23.73
CA ASP A 112 12.54 -0.90 -22.67
C ASP A 112 11.73 -1.02 -21.39
N VAL A 113 12.11 -1.94 -20.50
CA VAL A 113 11.43 -2.18 -19.22
C VAL A 113 12.43 -2.12 -18.09
N VAL A 114 12.06 -1.42 -17.01
CA VAL A 114 12.85 -1.29 -15.79
C VAL A 114 12.04 -1.81 -14.62
N THR A 115 12.53 -2.89 -14.00
CA THR A 115 11.94 -3.47 -12.79
C THR A 115 12.69 -2.96 -11.57
N ARG A 116 11.99 -2.25 -10.69
CA ARG A 116 12.56 -1.57 -9.52
C ARG A 116 11.81 -2.00 -8.27
N PRO A 117 12.40 -2.84 -7.42
CA PRO A 117 11.77 -3.13 -6.14
C PRO A 117 11.72 -1.92 -5.21
N THR A 118 10.65 -1.84 -4.46
CA THR A 118 10.42 -0.83 -3.42
C THR A 118 10.39 -1.50 -2.04
N GLU A 119 10.35 -0.73 -0.96
CA GLU A 119 10.20 -1.30 0.38
C GLU A 119 8.92 -2.12 0.56
N SER A 120 7.91 -1.93 -0.27
CA SER A 120 6.57 -2.52 -0.12
C SER A 120 6.03 -3.22 -1.35
N GLY A 121 6.85 -3.37 -2.40
CA GLY A 121 6.41 -3.99 -3.64
C GLY A 121 7.41 -3.84 -4.77
N VAL A 122 6.93 -3.61 -5.98
CA VAL A 122 7.75 -3.44 -7.18
C VAL A 122 7.12 -2.41 -8.11
N GLN A 123 7.95 -1.63 -8.74
CA GLN A 123 7.62 -0.76 -9.87
C GLN A 123 8.14 -1.39 -11.16
N ILE A 124 7.31 -1.45 -12.19
CA ILE A 124 7.67 -1.99 -13.51
C ILE A 124 7.48 -0.87 -14.53
N ALA A 125 8.45 0.02 -14.62
CA ALA A 125 8.41 1.13 -15.56
C ALA A 125 8.68 0.68 -16.99
N THR A 126 7.94 1.24 -17.95
CA THR A 126 8.16 1.07 -19.38
C THR A 126 8.65 2.38 -19.98
N VAL A 127 9.65 2.31 -20.87
CA VAL A 127 10.22 3.46 -21.56
C VAL A 127 9.93 3.30 -23.06
N LEU A 128 8.95 4.03 -23.54
CA LEU A 128 8.58 4.10 -24.97
C LEU A 128 9.54 5.06 -25.66
N LYS A 129 10.37 4.57 -26.58
CA LYS A 129 11.50 5.33 -27.15
C LYS A 129 11.08 6.27 -28.29
N SER A 130 10.01 5.92 -29.00
CA SER A 130 9.48 6.73 -30.11
C SER A 130 7.99 6.47 -30.33
N ASP A 131 7.41 7.11 -31.32
CA ASP A 131 6.02 6.91 -31.77
C ASP A 131 5.78 5.53 -32.41
N ALA A 132 6.83 4.77 -32.69
CA ALA A 132 6.74 3.38 -33.15
C ALA A 132 6.55 2.39 -31.99
N ALA A 133 6.76 2.80 -30.75
CA ALA A 133 6.48 1.98 -29.57
C ALA A 133 4.97 1.74 -29.42
N PRO A 134 4.55 0.54 -28.95
CA PRO A 134 3.13 0.27 -28.71
C PRO A 134 2.58 1.21 -27.64
N ALA A 135 1.45 1.86 -27.93
CA ALA A 135 0.73 2.70 -26.97
C ALA A 135 0.07 1.86 -25.84
N GLU A 136 -0.09 0.57 -26.06
CA GLU A 136 -0.67 -0.38 -25.13
C GLU A 136 0.38 -1.37 -24.65
N VAL A 137 0.54 -1.49 -23.34
CA VAL A 137 1.47 -2.43 -22.68
C VAL A 137 0.66 -3.39 -21.80
N GLY A 138 0.74 -4.67 -22.12
CA GLY A 138 0.09 -5.73 -21.36
C GLY A 138 1.00 -6.31 -20.28
N TYR A 139 0.48 -6.40 -19.07
CA TYR A 139 1.09 -7.03 -17.90
C TYR A 139 0.32 -8.32 -17.59
N ALA A 140 0.89 -9.45 -17.95
CA ALA A 140 0.26 -10.74 -17.66
C ALA A 140 0.51 -11.12 -16.20
N MET A 141 -0.55 -11.43 -15.47
CA MET A 141 -0.50 -11.73 -14.04
C MET A 141 -0.66 -13.22 -13.79
N ASP A 142 0.18 -13.77 -12.94
CA ASP A 142 0.00 -15.08 -12.31
C ASP A 142 -0.53 -14.84 -10.89
N LEU A 143 -1.80 -15.17 -10.70
CA LEU A 143 -2.57 -14.85 -9.50
C LEU A 143 -2.83 -16.10 -8.66
N PRO A 144 -2.94 -15.98 -7.34
CA PRO A 144 -3.35 -17.07 -6.47
C PRO A 144 -4.73 -17.65 -6.89
N PRO A 145 -5.02 -18.92 -6.57
CA PRO A 145 -6.33 -19.50 -6.84
C PRO A 145 -7.47 -18.68 -6.24
N ALA A 146 -8.53 -18.47 -7.02
CA ALA A 146 -9.71 -17.69 -6.66
C ALA A 146 -9.45 -16.20 -6.39
N ALA A 147 -8.28 -15.66 -6.74
CA ALA A 147 -8.05 -14.23 -6.69
C ALA A 147 -8.99 -13.49 -7.65
N GLN A 148 -9.39 -12.29 -7.25
CA GLN A 148 -10.22 -11.39 -8.04
C GLN A 148 -9.52 -10.04 -8.18
N LEU A 149 -9.70 -9.43 -9.35
CA LEU A 149 -9.24 -8.07 -9.63
C LEU A 149 -10.41 -7.12 -9.45
N VAL A 150 -10.23 -6.10 -8.62
CA VAL A 150 -11.26 -5.11 -8.31
C VAL A 150 -10.72 -3.73 -8.67
N GLU A 151 -11.29 -3.13 -9.69
CA GLU A 151 -10.97 -1.77 -10.10
C GLU A 151 -11.67 -0.76 -9.18
N HIS A 152 -10.96 0.27 -8.77
CA HIS A 152 -11.47 1.37 -7.96
C HIS A 152 -11.73 2.62 -8.79
N GLU A 153 -12.57 3.52 -8.26
CA GLU A 153 -12.94 4.78 -8.94
C GLU A 153 -11.73 5.70 -9.23
N ASP A 154 -10.65 5.53 -8.50
CA ASP A 154 -9.40 6.27 -8.70
C ASP A 154 -8.48 5.65 -9.77
N GLY A 155 -8.89 4.56 -10.41
CA GLY A 155 -8.12 3.84 -11.43
C GLY A 155 -7.09 2.87 -10.86
N SER A 156 -7.00 2.69 -9.54
CA SER A 156 -6.20 1.63 -8.93
C SER A 156 -6.91 0.28 -9.02
N VAL A 157 -6.16 -0.83 -8.93
CA VAL A 157 -6.71 -2.19 -8.98
C VAL A 157 -6.27 -2.97 -7.76
N ALA A 158 -7.22 -3.46 -6.97
CA ALA A 158 -6.94 -4.38 -5.87
C ALA A 158 -6.94 -5.83 -6.35
N ILE A 159 -5.99 -6.62 -5.87
CA ILE A 159 -5.98 -8.08 -5.99
C ILE A 159 -6.49 -8.63 -4.67
N THR A 160 -7.65 -9.29 -4.72
CA THR A 160 -8.30 -9.83 -3.51
C THR A 160 -8.39 -11.34 -3.58
N VAL A 161 -8.34 -12.00 -2.42
CA VAL A 161 -8.56 -13.43 -2.28
C VAL A 161 -9.68 -13.70 -1.27
N PRO A 162 -10.43 -14.81 -1.41
CA PRO A 162 -11.35 -15.22 -0.38
C PRO A 162 -10.64 -15.41 0.96
N SER A 163 -11.20 -14.85 2.00
CA SER A 163 -10.74 -14.95 3.37
C SER A 163 -11.92 -15.17 4.30
N SER A 164 -11.66 -15.56 5.53
CA SER A 164 -12.71 -15.69 6.53
C SER A 164 -12.26 -15.09 7.85
N THR A 165 -13.14 -14.33 8.48
CA THR A 165 -12.91 -13.74 9.81
C THR A 165 -13.90 -14.28 10.81
N LEU A 166 -13.47 -14.36 12.08
CA LEU A 166 -14.38 -14.64 13.18
C LEU A 166 -14.93 -13.30 13.71
N GLU A 167 -16.23 -13.11 13.58
CA GLU A 167 -16.91 -11.92 14.06
C GLU A 167 -17.94 -12.28 15.13
N PRO A 168 -18.24 -11.38 16.09
CA PRO A 168 -19.35 -11.59 16.99
C PRO A 168 -20.65 -11.73 16.20
N THR A 169 -21.49 -12.70 16.61
CA THR A 169 -22.87 -12.76 16.08
C THR A 169 -23.56 -11.41 16.33
N PRO A 170 -24.59 -11.01 15.52
CA PRO A 170 -25.33 -9.78 15.73
C PRO A 170 -25.85 -9.60 17.17
N GLU A 171 -26.24 -10.70 17.82
CA GLU A 171 -26.70 -10.71 19.22
C GLU A 171 -25.55 -10.45 20.19
N SER A 172 -24.39 -11.08 19.98
CA SER A 172 -23.18 -10.85 20.77
C SER A 172 -22.65 -9.42 20.56
N ALA A 173 -22.72 -8.89 19.36
CA ALA A 173 -22.33 -7.52 19.05
C ALA A 173 -23.23 -6.50 19.78
N ALA A 174 -24.55 -6.70 19.78
CA ALA A 174 -25.51 -5.87 20.49
C ALA A 174 -25.31 -5.92 22.01
N LEU A 175 -25.03 -7.11 22.55
CA LEU A 175 -24.71 -7.28 23.97
C LEU A 175 -23.41 -6.56 24.34
N LEU A 176 -22.39 -6.64 23.46
CA LEU A 176 -21.12 -5.93 23.62
C LEU A 176 -21.34 -4.41 23.65
N GLU A 177 -22.12 -3.87 22.72
CA GLU A 177 -22.46 -2.45 22.66
C GLU A 177 -23.18 -2.01 23.94
N THR A 178 -24.17 -2.77 24.39
CA THR A 178 -24.91 -2.49 25.63
C THR A 178 -23.99 -2.47 26.87
N LYS A 179 -23.05 -3.42 26.98
CA LYS A 179 -22.09 -3.48 28.07
C LYS A 179 -21.13 -2.30 28.04
N VAL A 180 -20.62 -1.93 26.84
CA VAL A 180 -19.75 -0.78 26.67
C VAL A 180 -20.49 0.53 27.05
N GLU A 181 -21.74 0.69 26.63
CA GLU A 181 -22.56 1.85 27.01
C GLU A 181 -22.80 1.91 28.54
N ALA A 182 -23.05 0.78 29.18
CA ALA A 182 -23.23 0.73 30.64
C ALA A 182 -21.97 1.18 31.39
N VAL A 183 -20.79 0.73 30.97
CA VAL A 183 -19.51 1.16 31.56
C VAL A 183 -19.27 2.65 31.33
N VAL A 184 -19.58 3.14 30.14
CA VAL A 184 -19.45 4.56 29.79
C VAL A 184 -20.38 5.42 30.68
N ASN A 185 -21.64 5.02 30.87
CA ASN A 185 -22.59 5.72 31.71
C ASN A 185 -22.21 5.68 33.21
N ALA A 186 -21.62 4.55 33.66
CA ALA A 186 -21.15 4.42 35.05
C ALA A 186 -19.91 5.31 35.32
N LEU A 187 -19.03 5.50 34.33
CA LEU A 187 -17.94 6.46 34.40
C LEU A 187 -18.46 7.92 34.45
N ASP A 188 -19.47 8.25 33.64
CA ASP A 188 -20.04 9.59 33.56
C ASP A 188 -20.73 10.01 34.88
N SER A 189 -21.43 9.07 35.47
CA SER A 189 -22.11 9.30 36.76
C SER A 189 -21.16 9.30 37.95
N GLY A 190 -19.86 8.97 37.74
CA GLY A 190 -18.88 8.81 38.82
C GLY A 190 -19.11 7.56 39.69
N SER A 191 -20.02 6.68 39.27
CA SER A 191 -20.30 5.41 40.00
C SER A 191 -19.25 4.33 39.77
N MET A 192 -18.32 4.54 38.84
CA MET A 192 -17.22 3.64 38.51
C MET A 192 -15.92 4.44 38.35
N SER A 193 -14.83 3.92 38.91
CA SER A 193 -13.50 4.48 38.71
C SER A 193 -12.93 4.05 37.35
N GLU A 194 -11.91 4.75 36.85
CA GLU A 194 -11.21 4.40 35.61
C GLU A 194 -10.64 2.98 35.61
N SER A 195 -10.00 2.58 36.73
CA SER A 195 -9.44 1.23 36.85
C SER A 195 -10.52 0.14 36.83
N GLN A 196 -11.69 0.42 37.40
CA GLN A 196 -12.84 -0.47 37.35
C GLN A 196 -13.43 -0.54 35.93
N ALA A 197 -13.50 0.60 35.22
CA ALA A 197 -13.94 0.64 33.84
C ALA A 197 -13.00 -0.11 32.90
N GLU A 198 -11.69 0.05 33.06
CA GLU A 198 -10.69 -0.72 32.30
C GLU A 198 -10.86 -2.22 32.53
N ALA A 199 -11.01 -2.65 33.79
CA ALA A 199 -11.26 -4.05 34.13
C ALA A 199 -12.58 -4.59 33.56
N ALA A 200 -13.66 -3.78 33.65
CA ALA A 200 -14.97 -4.15 33.13
C ALA A 200 -14.95 -4.29 31.60
N LEU A 201 -14.29 -3.38 30.90
CA LEU A 201 -14.14 -3.44 29.46
C LEU A 201 -13.24 -4.60 29.02
N ALA A 202 -12.14 -4.87 29.74
CA ALA A 202 -11.27 -6.02 29.48
C ALA A 202 -11.98 -7.37 29.68
N ALA A 203 -12.99 -7.41 30.55
CA ALA A 203 -13.82 -8.59 30.80
C ALA A 203 -14.92 -8.81 29.76
N VAL A 204 -15.19 -7.82 28.91
CA VAL A 204 -16.21 -7.94 27.86
C VAL A 204 -15.65 -8.77 26.71
N LYS A 205 -16.10 -10.01 26.61
CA LYS A 205 -15.74 -10.92 25.51
C LYS A 205 -16.98 -11.18 24.65
N PRO A 206 -16.80 -11.40 23.33
CA PRO A 206 -17.88 -11.94 22.51
C PRO A 206 -18.35 -13.26 23.08
N VAL A 207 -19.66 -13.43 23.21
CA VAL A 207 -20.25 -14.68 23.75
C VAL A 207 -20.26 -15.75 22.67
N GLU A 208 -20.47 -15.34 21.44
CA GLU A 208 -20.57 -16.24 20.30
C GLU A 208 -19.95 -15.56 19.07
N LEU A 209 -19.13 -16.32 18.35
CA LEU A 209 -18.49 -15.87 17.11
C LEU A 209 -19.04 -16.67 15.93
N THR A 210 -19.18 -16.03 14.81
CA THR A 210 -19.53 -16.65 13.53
C THR A 210 -18.41 -16.41 12.53
N VAL A 211 -18.27 -17.35 11.60
CA VAL A 211 -17.36 -17.20 10.46
C VAL A 211 -18.05 -16.29 9.45
N VAL A 212 -17.39 -15.19 9.09
CA VAL A 212 -17.84 -14.29 8.04
C VAL A 212 -16.87 -14.43 6.88
N GLU A 213 -17.40 -14.82 5.72
CA GLU A 213 -16.64 -14.83 4.47
C GLU A 213 -16.38 -13.39 4.04
N THR A 214 -15.11 -13.10 3.77
CA THR A 214 -14.63 -11.77 3.38
C THR A 214 -13.71 -11.87 2.17
N GLN A 215 -13.40 -10.73 1.58
CA GLN A 215 -12.32 -10.62 0.61
C GLN A 215 -11.15 -9.89 1.27
N GLU A 216 -9.97 -10.48 1.20
CA GLU A 216 -8.74 -9.89 1.68
C GLU A 216 -7.94 -9.35 0.50
N THR A 217 -7.59 -8.07 0.54
CA THR A 217 -6.67 -7.48 -0.45
C THR A 217 -5.27 -7.93 -0.15
N ILE A 218 -4.64 -8.62 -1.07
CA ILE A 218 -3.26 -9.13 -0.95
C ILE A 218 -2.24 -8.24 -1.66
N ALA A 219 -2.66 -7.53 -2.70
CA ALA A 219 -1.85 -6.55 -3.42
C ALA A 219 -2.72 -5.46 -4.02
N THR A 220 -2.13 -4.32 -4.34
CA THR A 220 -2.79 -3.23 -5.07
C THR A 220 -1.86 -2.74 -6.18
N ILE A 221 -2.41 -2.55 -7.35
CA ILE A 221 -1.76 -1.85 -8.46
C ILE A 221 -2.23 -0.41 -8.36
N GLU A 222 -1.29 0.51 -8.21
CA GLU A 222 -1.62 1.93 -8.07
C GLU A 222 -2.12 2.54 -9.38
N GLN A 223 -2.67 3.75 -9.30
CA GLN A 223 -3.11 4.52 -10.47
C GLN A 223 -1.99 4.63 -11.50
N PRO A 224 -2.31 4.47 -12.80
CA PRO A 224 -1.32 4.63 -13.85
C PRO A 224 -0.87 6.08 -13.97
N TRP A 225 0.41 6.26 -14.29
CA TRP A 225 0.94 7.55 -14.70
C TRP A 225 1.86 7.40 -15.90
N ALA A 226 2.03 8.48 -16.66
CA ALA A 226 3.00 8.56 -17.74
C ALA A 226 3.49 10.00 -17.88
N PHE A 227 4.78 10.16 -18.21
CA PHE A 227 5.40 11.45 -18.49
C PHE A 227 6.22 11.39 -19.76
N ASP A 228 6.19 12.46 -20.54
CA ASP A 228 7.03 12.59 -21.72
C ASP A 228 8.45 13.11 -21.39
N ALA A 229 9.32 13.20 -22.38
CA ALA A 229 10.71 13.65 -22.21
C ALA A 229 10.84 15.09 -21.68
N THR A 230 9.79 15.89 -21.72
CA THR A 230 9.77 17.24 -21.13
C THR A 230 9.25 17.22 -19.68
N GLY A 231 8.88 16.04 -19.17
CA GLY A 231 8.27 15.86 -17.86
C GLY A 231 6.79 16.22 -17.81
N GLN A 232 6.13 16.41 -18.94
CA GLN A 232 4.69 16.67 -18.99
C GLN A 232 3.90 15.38 -18.86
N ALA A 233 2.87 15.38 -17.99
CA ALA A 233 2.01 14.23 -17.83
C ALA A 233 1.23 13.90 -19.12
N ILE A 234 1.21 12.62 -19.46
CA ILE A 234 0.41 12.06 -20.55
C ILE A 234 -0.77 11.29 -19.97
N PRO A 235 -1.99 11.51 -20.46
CA PRO A 235 -3.15 10.73 -20.04
C PRO A 235 -2.90 9.24 -20.25
N THR A 236 -3.22 8.44 -19.23
CA THR A 236 -3.06 6.99 -19.28
C THR A 236 -4.18 6.31 -18.49
N SER A 237 -4.51 5.08 -18.84
CA SER A 237 -5.59 4.31 -18.24
C SER A 237 -5.26 2.83 -18.20
N TYR A 238 -5.93 2.10 -17.30
CA TYR A 238 -5.91 0.65 -17.28
C TYR A 238 -7.17 0.03 -17.89
N GLU A 239 -7.00 -1.14 -18.47
CA GLU A 239 -8.07 -2.05 -18.85
C GLU A 239 -7.72 -3.45 -18.36
N LEU A 240 -8.70 -4.14 -17.75
CA LEU A 240 -8.55 -5.49 -17.25
C LEU A 240 -9.20 -6.48 -18.23
N ASN A 241 -8.43 -7.47 -18.67
CA ASN A 241 -8.94 -8.58 -19.48
C ASN A 241 -8.44 -9.92 -18.90
N GLY A 242 -9.29 -10.55 -18.09
CA GLY A 242 -8.90 -11.72 -17.31
C GLY A 242 -7.73 -11.39 -16.37
N ASN A 243 -6.63 -12.10 -16.52
CA ASN A 243 -5.41 -11.88 -15.73
C ASN A 243 -4.39 -10.96 -16.46
N VAL A 244 -4.82 -10.18 -17.41
CA VAL A 244 -3.96 -9.20 -18.10
C VAL A 244 -4.43 -7.81 -17.76
N LEU A 245 -3.53 -7.00 -17.19
CA LEU A 245 -3.69 -5.57 -17.04
C LEU A 245 -3.06 -4.90 -18.27
N THR A 246 -3.82 -4.14 -19.02
CA THR A 246 -3.32 -3.35 -20.14
C THR A 246 -3.25 -1.89 -19.73
N GLN A 247 -2.07 -1.30 -19.77
CA GLN A 247 -1.90 0.16 -19.65
C GLN A 247 -1.91 0.77 -21.04
N THR A 248 -2.79 1.74 -21.27
CA THR A 248 -2.82 2.55 -22.50
C THR A 248 -2.27 3.94 -22.22
N VAL A 249 -1.25 4.35 -22.96
CA VAL A 249 -0.65 5.69 -22.93
C VAL A 249 -1.17 6.49 -24.12
N HIS A 250 -1.94 7.54 -23.86
CA HIS A 250 -2.60 8.33 -24.90
C HIS A 250 -1.67 9.40 -25.49
N THR A 251 -0.71 8.95 -26.29
CA THR A 251 0.24 9.84 -26.97
C THR A 251 -0.41 10.62 -28.10
N THR A 252 0.18 11.77 -28.45
CA THR A 252 -0.25 12.64 -29.56
C THR A 252 0.95 12.97 -30.47
N SER A 253 0.72 13.68 -31.55
CA SER A 253 1.80 14.19 -32.43
C SER A 253 2.78 15.11 -31.70
N ASP A 254 2.38 15.72 -30.60
CA ASP A 254 3.17 16.70 -29.85
C ASP A 254 3.90 16.05 -28.65
N THR A 255 3.73 14.74 -28.45
CA THR A 255 4.39 13.98 -27.38
C THR A 255 5.90 13.95 -27.64
N ALA A 256 6.68 14.38 -26.64
CA ALA A 256 8.13 14.30 -26.68
C ALA A 256 8.61 12.94 -26.17
N TYR A 257 9.36 12.20 -26.97
CA TYR A 257 9.92 10.89 -26.58
C TYR A 257 11.35 11.03 -26.04
N PRO A 258 11.78 10.12 -25.11
CA PRO A 258 11.06 8.95 -24.62
C PRO A 258 9.91 9.30 -23.66
N VAL A 259 8.92 8.40 -23.59
CA VAL A 259 7.84 8.43 -22.59
C VAL A 259 8.09 7.39 -21.54
N ILE A 260 7.98 7.76 -20.28
CA ILE A 260 8.06 6.83 -19.14
C ILE A 260 6.65 6.60 -18.63
N ALA A 261 6.24 5.33 -18.50
CA ALA A 261 4.95 4.96 -17.96
C ALA A 261 5.13 3.80 -16.96
N ASP A 262 4.26 3.70 -15.98
CA ASP A 262 4.44 2.80 -14.86
C ASP A 262 3.13 2.24 -14.31
N PRO A 263 3.01 0.91 -14.06
CA PRO A 263 2.28 0.36 -12.95
C PRO A 263 3.21 0.08 -11.77
N SER A 264 2.87 0.63 -10.61
CA SER A 264 3.46 0.21 -9.34
C SER A 264 2.57 -0.79 -8.62
N TRP A 265 3.19 -1.86 -8.16
CA TRP A 265 2.56 -2.97 -7.49
C TRP A 265 2.94 -2.93 -6.01
N TRP A 266 1.94 -2.80 -5.15
CA TRP A 266 2.13 -2.79 -3.70
C TRP A 266 1.69 -4.10 -3.12
N TRP A 267 2.60 -4.74 -2.38
CA TRP A 267 2.27 -5.90 -1.59
C TRP A 267 1.71 -5.47 -0.24
N TRP A 268 0.52 -5.94 0.06
CA TRP A 268 -0.10 -5.67 1.34
C TRP A 268 0.22 -6.78 2.33
N ALA A 269 0.84 -6.45 3.46
CA ALA A 269 1.00 -7.39 4.57
C ALA A 269 -0.33 -7.53 5.32
N GLY A 270 -1.18 -8.47 4.93
CA GLY A 270 -2.34 -8.96 5.65
C GLY A 270 -3.08 -7.94 6.55
N THR A 271 -3.11 -8.20 7.87
CA THR A 271 -3.80 -7.34 8.87
C THR A 271 -3.35 -5.88 8.91
N ALA A 272 -2.09 -5.60 8.54
CA ALA A 272 -1.57 -4.23 8.50
C ALA A 272 -2.22 -3.40 7.39
N ALA A 273 -2.44 -4.01 6.25
CA ALA A 273 -3.10 -3.40 5.11
C ALA A 273 -4.58 -3.17 5.33
N ALA A 274 -5.28 -4.19 5.82
CA ALA A 274 -6.68 -4.07 6.17
C ALA A 274 -6.90 -2.95 7.21
N CYS A 275 -5.96 -2.75 8.14
CA CYS A 275 -5.97 -1.63 9.05
C CYS A 275 -5.77 -0.29 8.34
N ALA A 276 -4.77 -0.18 7.45
CA ALA A 276 -4.49 1.05 6.71
C ALA A 276 -5.67 1.47 5.82
N TRP A 277 -6.28 0.51 5.14
CA TRP A 277 -7.48 0.70 4.33
C TRP A 277 -8.68 1.08 5.17
N SER A 278 -8.95 0.34 6.26
CA SER A 278 -10.07 0.63 7.16
C SER A 278 -9.96 2.03 7.78
N VAL A 279 -8.75 2.50 8.06
CA VAL A 279 -8.51 3.87 8.52
C VAL A 279 -8.71 4.86 7.38
N GLY A 280 -8.24 4.55 6.17
CA GLY A 280 -8.43 5.40 4.98
C GLY A 280 -9.91 5.59 4.65
N SER A 281 -10.68 4.52 4.60
CA SER A 281 -12.13 4.55 4.34
C SER A 281 -12.92 5.31 5.42
N LEU A 282 -12.43 5.34 6.66
CA LEU A 282 -13.00 6.16 7.72
C LEU A 282 -12.95 7.67 7.43
N PHE A 283 -11.93 8.13 6.71
CA PHE A 283 -11.80 9.55 6.41
C PHE A 283 -12.60 9.99 5.18
N SER A 284 -13.03 9.06 4.34
CA SER A 284 -13.83 9.33 3.14
C SER A 284 -15.35 9.23 3.33
N ALA A 285 -15.83 8.60 4.41
CA ALA A 285 -17.27 8.34 4.60
C ALA A 285 -17.96 9.40 5.45
N PHE A 286 -18.99 10.03 4.90
CA PHE A 286 -19.85 11.05 5.51
C PHE A 286 -20.63 10.58 6.77
N GLY A 287 -20.60 9.29 7.13
CA GLY A 287 -21.38 8.69 8.22
C GLY A 287 -20.70 8.65 9.59
N LEU A 288 -19.50 9.20 9.75
CA LEU A 288 -18.61 8.90 10.88
C LEU A 288 -18.65 9.89 12.04
N THR A 289 -19.37 11.00 11.94
CA THR A 289 -19.46 11.99 13.03
C THR A 289 -19.97 11.39 14.33
N ALA A 290 -20.93 10.45 14.26
CA ALA A 290 -21.48 9.78 15.44
C ALA A 290 -20.49 8.77 16.06
N LYS A 291 -19.78 7.99 15.24
CA LYS A 291 -18.77 7.03 15.70
C LYS A 291 -17.56 7.74 16.30
N PHE A 292 -17.07 8.81 15.67
CA PHE A 292 -16.02 9.67 16.23
C PHE A 292 -16.43 10.37 17.52
N ALA A 293 -17.68 10.83 17.64
CA ALA A 293 -18.19 11.43 18.85
C ALA A 293 -18.24 10.41 20.01
N ARG A 294 -18.63 9.15 19.74
CA ARG A 294 -18.59 8.06 20.72
C ARG A 294 -17.16 7.72 21.14
N ALA A 295 -16.24 7.58 20.17
CA ALA A 295 -14.82 7.35 20.42
C ALA A 295 -14.19 8.49 21.24
N ALA A 296 -14.52 9.74 20.93
CA ALA A 296 -14.06 10.91 21.68
C ALA A 296 -14.60 10.93 23.11
N LYS A 297 -15.86 10.50 23.34
CA LYS A 297 -16.40 10.32 24.68
C LYS A 297 -15.62 9.29 25.49
N ILE A 298 -15.29 8.14 24.91
CA ILE A 298 -14.46 7.11 25.57
C ILE A 298 -13.08 7.67 25.90
N LEU A 299 -12.42 8.31 24.94
CA LEU A 299 -11.12 8.94 25.14
C LEU A 299 -11.12 9.99 26.26
N ASN A 300 -12.16 10.83 26.33
CA ASN A 300 -12.26 11.85 27.39
C ASN A 300 -12.34 11.27 28.80
N ARG A 301 -12.66 10.00 28.94
CA ARG A 301 -12.85 9.29 30.21
C ARG A 301 -11.69 8.39 30.57
N MET A 302 -10.72 8.21 29.68
CA MET A 302 -9.52 7.43 29.88
C MET A 302 -8.29 8.36 29.82
N PRO A 303 -7.93 9.07 30.93
CA PRO A 303 -6.92 10.12 30.90
C PRO A 303 -5.56 9.62 30.43
N LYS A 304 -5.17 8.40 30.75
CA LYS A 304 -3.92 7.79 30.25
C LYS A 304 -3.96 7.59 28.74
N LEU A 305 -5.07 7.03 28.21
CA LEU A 305 -5.27 6.88 26.78
C LEU A 305 -5.38 8.24 26.08
N LYS A 306 -6.15 9.18 26.67
CA LYS A 306 -6.27 10.56 26.19
C LYS A 306 -4.92 11.27 26.10
N ALA A 307 -4.08 11.16 27.14
CA ALA A 307 -2.73 11.73 27.15
C ALA A 307 -1.84 11.06 26.08
N ALA A 308 -1.90 9.74 25.93
CA ALA A 308 -1.13 9.04 24.92
C ALA A 308 -1.58 9.41 23.49
N VAL A 309 -2.88 9.53 23.25
CA VAL A 309 -3.46 9.97 21.97
C VAL A 309 -3.11 11.45 21.72
N ALA A 310 -3.15 12.32 22.73
CA ALA A 310 -2.75 13.72 22.62
C ALA A 310 -1.26 13.87 22.23
N ASN A 311 -0.38 13.01 22.75
CA ASN A 311 1.03 12.97 22.41
C ASN A 311 1.31 12.57 20.93
N LEU A 312 0.32 12.01 20.25
CA LEU A 312 0.34 11.72 18.80
C LEU A 312 -0.41 12.78 17.97
N GLY A 313 -0.86 13.88 18.60
CA GLY A 313 -1.60 14.94 17.90
C GLY A 313 -3.11 14.70 17.81
N GLY A 314 -3.68 13.85 18.68
CA GLY A 314 -5.11 13.54 18.76
C GLY A 314 -5.50 12.25 18.04
N LEU A 315 -6.80 11.89 18.10
CA LEU A 315 -7.29 10.60 17.60
C LEU A 315 -7.05 10.43 16.09
N ARG A 316 -7.32 11.45 15.30
CA ARG A 316 -7.08 11.40 13.84
C ARG A 316 -5.62 11.15 13.51
N SER A 317 -4.72 11.88 14.17
CA SER A 317 -3.26 11.72 13.99
C SER A 317 -2.78 10.36 14.49
N THR A 318 -3.38 9.82 15.56
CA THR A 318 -3.09 8.47 16.07
C THR A 318 -3.48 7.42 15.02
N LEU A 319 -4.68 7.50 14.45
CA LEU A 319 -5.14 6.59 13.40
C LEU A 319 -4.25 6.69 12.15
N SER A 320 -3.90 7.91 11.74
CA SER A 320 -2.96 8.13 10.62
C SER A 320 -1.56 7.56 10.92
N ALA A 321 -1.07 7.71 12.16
CA ALA A 321 0.21 7.13 12.57
C ALA A 321 0.17 5.60 12.58
N MET A 322 -0.97 5.00 12.97
CA MET A 322 -1.17 3.55 12.88
C MET A 322 -1.22 3.07 11.43
N ALA A 323 -1.94 3.77 10.56
CA ALA A 323 -1.98 3.47 9.15
C ALA A 323 -0.57 3.57 8.51
N ASN A 324 0.19 4.61 8.87
CA ASN A 324 1.58 4.76 8.41
C ASN A 324 2.51 3.70 9.00
N PHE A 325 2.31 3.30 10.26
CA PHE A 325 3.04 2.19 10.86
C PHE A 325 2.75 0.89 10.11
N ALA A 326 1.50 0.64 9.80
CA ALA A 326 1.07 -0.49 8.99
C ALA A 326 1.72 -0.43 7.59
N ARG A 327 1.52 0.66 6.84
CA ARG A 327 2.05 0.84 5.48
C ARG A 327 3.57 0.73 5.41
N LYS A 328 4.28 1.16 6.44
CA LYS A 328 5.74 1.11 6.52
C LYS A 328 6.26 -0.12 7.29
N PHE A 329 5.42 -1.13 7.48
CA PHE A 329 5.77 -2.40 8.17
C PHE A 329 6.55 -2.19 9.46
N GLY A 330 6.08 -1.25 10.27
CA GLY A 330 6.74 -0.89 11.53
C GLY A 330 8.01 -0.04 11.37
N LYS A 331 8.44 0.29 10.16
CA LYS A 331 9.57 1.22 9.91
C LYS A 331 9.16 2.67 10.15
N VAL A 332 8.88 3.00 11.40
CA VAL A 332 8.64 4.37 11.87
C VAL A 332 9.73 4.75 12.86
N SER A 333 9.89 6.05 13.11
CA SER A 333 10.88 6.51 14.11
C SER A 333 10.66 5.83 15.46
N ALA A 334 11.74 5.56 16.20
CA ALA A 334 11.67 4.96 17.54
C ALA A 334 10.72 5.72 18.48
N GLY A 335 10.67 7.05 18.35
CA GLY A 335 9.75 7.91 19.10
C GLY A 335 8.27 7.66 18.72
N THR A 336 7.96 7.48 17.43
CA THR A 336 6.61 7.16 16.98
C THR A 336 6.20 5.77 17.44
N ARG A 337 7.08 4.77 17.32
CA ARG A 337 6.83 3.40 17.81
C ARG A 337 6.53 3.38 19.31
N ALA A 338 7.34 4.05 20.12
CA ALA A 338 7.13 4.13 21.57
C ALA A 338 5.79 4.78 21.94
N ARG A 339 5.38 5.83 21.21
CA ARG A 339 4.07 6.50 21.41
C ARG A 339 2.91 5.61 21.01
N LEU A 340 3.01 4.90 19.89
CA LEU A 340 1.99 3.94 19.45
C LEU A 340 1.87 2.76 20.43
N ALA A 341 2.98 2.23 20.93
CA ALA A 341 3.00 1.20 21.96
C ALA A 341 2.32 1.66 23.27
N ALA A 342 2.54 2.92 23.68
CA ALA A 342 1.85 3.50 24.83
C ALA A 342 0.32 3.59 24.62
N VAL A 343 -0.12 4.02 23.44
CA VAL A 343 -1.55 4.07 23.08
C VAL A 343 -2.15 2.65 23.08
N GLY A 344 -1.43 1.67 22.55
CA GLY A 344 -1.83 0.26 22.57
C GLY A 344 -2.03 -0.30 23.99
N LYS A 345 -1.15 0.06 24.93
CA LYS A 345 -1.25 -0.39 26.33
C LYS A 345 -2.47 0.14 27.08
N PHE A 346 -3.01 1.28 26.67
CA PHE A 346 -4.09 1.97 27.38
C PHE A 346 -5.48 1.75 26.79
N GLY A 347 -5.70 0.68 26.01
CA GLY A 347 -7.03 0.25 25.57
C GLY A 347 -7.50 0.85 24.25
N LEU A 348 -6.59 1.19 23.33
CA LEU A 348 -6.94 1.69 22.00
C LEU A 348 -7.81 0.71 21.20
N ASP A 349 -7.61 -0.60 21.38
CA ASP A 349 -8.41 -1.67 20.77
C ASP A 349 -9.92 -1.48 20.96
N GLN A 350 -10.34 -0.91 22.07
CA GLN A 350 -11.73 -0.65 22.37
C GLN A 350 -12.29 0.56 21.60
N VAL A 351 -11.46 1.58 21.44
CA VAL A 351 -11.78 2.73 20.59
C VAL A 351 -11.90 2.30 19.14
N LEU A 352 -11.01 1.41 18.69
CA LEU A 352 -11.03 0.83 17.33
C LEU A 352 -12.29 -0.01 17.10
N GLY A 353 -12.71 -0.79 18.09
CA GLY A 353 -13.96 -1.56 18.04
C GLY A 353 -15.20 -0.68 17.84
N VAL A 354 -15.29 0.43 18.59
CA VAL A 354 -16.40 1.41 18.45
C VAL A 354 -16.37 2.13 17.09
N LEU A 355 -15.19 2.33 16.55
CA LEU A 355 -15.03 2.90 15.21
C LEU A 355 -15.36 1.90 14.08
N GLY A 356 -15.45 0.60 14.40
CA GLY A 356 -15.68 -0.46 13.42
C GLY A 356 -14.43 -0.82 12.60
N ILE A 357 -13.24 -0.56 13.14
CA ILE A 357 -11.95 -0.87 12.52
C ILE A 357 -11.27 -2.05 13.23
N GLY A 358 -11.98 -3.18 13.27
CA GLY A 358 -11.52 -4.42 13.91
C GLY A 358 -10.17 -4.92 13.36
N ALA A 359 -9.92 -4.74 12.09
CA ALA A 359 -8.66 -5.10 11.44
C ALA A 359 -7.42 -4.43 12.09
N CYS A 360 -7.58 -3.26 12.72
CA CYS A 360 -6.50 -2.61 13.45
C CYS A 360 -6.24 -3.17 14.85
N ILE A 361 -7.12 -4.02 15.38
CA ILE A 361 -6.96 -4.58 16.73
C ILE A 361 -5.77 -5.52 16.80
N ASN A 362 -5.58 -6.37 15.78
CA ASN A 362 -4.43 -7.27 15.70
C ASN A 362 -3.12 -6.48 15.61
N LEU A 363 -3.09 -5.40 14.84
CA LEU A 363 -1.94 -4.50 14.76
C LEU A 363 -1.60 -3.87 16.12
N VAL A 364 -2.62 -3.49 16.92
CA VAL A 364 -2.41 -2.98 18.29
C VAL A 364 -1.83 -4.06 19.20
N GLN A 365 -2.22 -5.32 19.02
CA GLN A 365 -1.67 -6.43 19.80
C GLN A 365 -0.21 -6.69 19.45
N GLU A 366 0.19 -6.56 18.19
CA GLU A 366 1.59 -6.66 17.77
C GLU A 366 2.43 -5.49 18.29
N MET A 367 1.90 -4.27 18.33
CA MET A 367 2.59 -3.12 18.93
C MET A 367 2.83 -3.26 20.44
N ARG A 368 2.10 -4.16 21.14
CA ARG A 368 2.29 -4.42 22.57
C ARG A 368 3.41 -5.40 22.87
N ARG A 369 3.83 -6.21 21.89
CA ARG A 369 4.97 -7.13 21.95
C ARG A 369 6.27 -6.39 21.72
#